data_969a1b4ea17ebb5b4c817d90a0cf3f8b
#
_entry.id   969a1b4ea17ebb5b4c817d90a0cf3f8b
#
_cell.length_a   1.000
_cell.length_b   1.000
_cell.length_c   1.000
_cell.angle_alpha   90.00
_cell.angle_beta   90.00
_cell.angle_gamma   90.00
#
_symmetry.space_group_name_H-M   'P 1'
#
loop_
_entity.id
_entity.type
_entity.pdbx_description
1 polymer ?
#
loop_
_entity_poly.entity_id
_entity_poly.type
_entity_poly.pdbx_seq_one_letter_code
_entity_poly.pdbx_strand_id
1 'polypeptide(L)'
;PALMRAQKVCKRAMKDHNRFLCNESALASVTECKHTLEEAMHMEDPEQITRAMGELLFCCAGMAQTLGLSAEQVLTDTTNQFISCFRVMEETCAAENRPMETLSNGEWNALWKKTRRSLEEED
;
A
#
# COMPACT_ATOMS: atom_id res chain seq x y z
N PRO A 1 5.74 -14.35 -7.70
CA PRO A 1 5.62 -12.94 -7.35
C PRO A 1 6.24 -12.62 -5.99
N ALA A 2 6.78 -11.42 -5.86
CA ALA A 2 7.58 -11.02 -4.71
C ALA A 2 6.77 -11.03 -3.40
N LEU A 3 5.54 -10.57 -3.42
CA LEU A 3 4.69 -10.53 -2.22
C LEU A 3 4.34 -11.92 -1.72
N MET A 4 4.03 -12.85 -2.61
CA MET A 4 3.75 -14.23 -2.24
C MET A 4 4.96 -14.88 -1.61
N ARG A 5 6.13 -14.66 -2.19
CA ARG A 5 7.38 -15.20 -1.66
C ARG A 5 7.70 -14.62 -0.28
N ALA A 6 7.56 -13.31 -0.11
CA ALA A 6 7.77 -12.65 1.17
C ALA A 6 6.84 -13.20 2.23
N GLN A 7 5.56 -13.39 1.91
CA GLN A 7 4.58 -13.92 2.83
C GLN A 7 4.90 -15.36 3.25
N LYS A 8 5.36 -16.20 2.32
CA LYS A 8 5.78 -17.58 2.63
C LYS A 8 6.95 -17.60 3.60
N VAL A 9 7.93 -16.72 3.38
CA VAL A 9 9.10 -16.61 4.26
C VAL A 9 8.67 -16.17 5.66
N CYS A 10 7.79 -15.18 5.76
CA CYS A 10 7.26 -14.72 7.04
C CYS A 10 6.51 -15.85 7.78
N LYS A 11 5.67 -16.59 7.06
CA LYS A 11 4.93 -17.72 7.62
C LYS A 11 5.88 -18.76 8.21
N ARG A 12 6.93 -19.09 7.48
CA ARG A 12 7.93 -20.07 7.92
C ARG A 12 8.68 -19.59 9.16
N ALA A 13 9.11 -18.33 9.17
CA ALA A 13 9.81 -17.76 10.32
C ALA A 13 8.94 -17.76 11.58
N MET A 14 7.68 -17.41 11.45
CA MET A 14 6.73 -17.41 12.57
C MET A 14 6.44 -18.81 13.07
N LYS A 15 6.26 -19.76 12.17
CA LYS A 15 5.93 -21.15 12.52
C LYS A 15 7.12 -21.88 13.14
N ASP A 16 8.29 -21.80 12.51
CA ASP A 16 9.45 -22.60 12.91
C ASP A 16 10.23 -21.99 14.07
N HIS A 17 10.25 -20.67 14.17
CA HIS A 17 11.09 -19.98 15.14
C HIS A 17 10.34 -19.01 16.05
N ASN A 18 9.03 -18.89 15.88
CA ASN A 18 8.21 -17.93 16.62
C ASN A 18 8.78 -16.53 16.57
N ARG A 19 9.32 -16.14 15.39
CA ARG A 19 9.96 -14.85 15.17
C ARG A 19 9.30 -14.11 14.03
N PHE A 20 9.12 -12.82 14.21
CA PHE A 20 8.75 -11.92 13.14
C PHE A 20 9.64 -10.68 13.22
N LEU A 21 10.69 -10.68 12.38
CA LEU A 21 11.70 -9.62 12.39
C LEU A 21 12.28 -9.43 13.80
N CYS A 22 12.31 -8.21 14.27
CA CYS A 22 12.86 -7.87 15.58
C CYS A 22 11.80 -7.46 16.60
N ASN A 23 10.52 -7.60 16.26
CA ASN A 23 9.40 -7.17 17.10
C ASN A 23 8.44 -8.29 17.45
N GLU A 24 7.77 -8.13 18.59
CA GLU A 24 6.79 -9.10 19.09
C GLU A 24 5.51 -9.12 18.27
N SER A 25 5.16 -8.00 17.62
CA SER A 25 3.97 -7.92 16.80
C SER A 25 4.29 -7.40 15.40
N ALA A 26 3.54 -7.93 14.42
CA ALA A 26 3.68 -7.49 13.04
C ALA A 26 3.32 -6.01 12.86
N LEU A 27 2.30 -5.54 13.60
CA LEU A 27 1.89 -4.14 13.53
C LEU A 27 2.97 -3.21 14.07
N ALA A 28 3.61 -3.58 15.17
CA ALA A 28 4.73 -2.80 15.73
C ALA A 28 5.89 -2.74 14.74
N SER A 29 6.15 -3.84 14.01
CA SER A 29 7.19 -3.87 12.98
C SER A 29 6.88 -2.92 11.83
N VAL A 30 5.62 -2.85 11.39
CA VAL A 30 5.21 -1.89 10.34
C VAL A 30 5.45 -0.45 10.81
N THR A 31 5.07 -0.13 12.04
CA THR A 31 5.28 1.20 12.61
C THR A 31 6.76 1.57 12.66
N GLU A 32 7.60 0.63 13.10
CA GLU A 32 9.04 0.84 13.19
C GLU A 32 9.67 1.01 11.80
N CYS A 33 9.25 0.20 10.82
CA CYS A 33 9.73 0.31 9.45
C CYS A 33 9.34 1.66 8.83
N LYS A 34 8.14 2.14 9.12
CA LYS A 34 7.70 3.48 8.69
C LYS A 34 8.62 4.55 9.24
N HIS A 35 8.94 4.47 10.54
CA HIS A 35 9.82 5.43 11.20
C HIS A 35 11.23 5.41 10.59
N THR A 36 11.78 4.22 10.35
CA THR A 36 13.09 4.06 9.72
C THR A 36 13.11 4.71 8.32
N LEU A 37 12.03 4.55 7.56
CA LEU A 37 11.90 5.18 6.25
C LEU A 37 11.88 6.71 6.37
N GLU A 38 11.12 7.25 7.34
CA GLU A 38 11.08 8.69 7.58
C GLU A 38 12.46 9.26 7.89
N GLU A 39 13.23 8.59 8.73
CA GLU A 39 14.60 8.99 9.06
C GLU A 39 15.52 8.96 7.84
N ALA A 40 15.42 7.90 7.03
CA ALA A 40 16.21 7.78 5.81
C ALA A 40 15.89 8.91 4.82
N MET A 41 14.62 9.27 4.70
CA MET A 41 14.19 10.38 3.84
C MET A 41 14.74 11.73 4.35
N HIS A 42 14.76 11.93 5.66
CA HIS A 42 15.34 13.13 6.29
C HIS A 42 16.83 13.26 5.99
N MET A 43 17.54 12.15 5.99
CA MET A 43 18.97 12.12 5.70
C MET A 43 19.31 12.19 4.21
N GLU A 44 18.28 12.07 3.35
CA GLU A 44 18.43 12.11 1.89
C GLU A 44 19.46 11.09 1.37
N ASP A 45 19.53 9.92 2.01
CA ASP A 45 20.45 8.85 1.63
C ASP A 45 19.70 7.80 0.76
N PRO A 46 19.97 7.76 -0.58
CA PRO A 46 19.25 6.88 -1.48
C PRO A 46 19.33 5.39 -1.12
N GLU A 47 20.49 4.92 -0.65
CA GLU A 47 20.65 3.52 -0.27
C GLU A 47 19.80 3.16 0.94
N GLN A 48 19.77 4.03 1.95
CA GLN A 48 18.98 3.81 3.15
C GLN A 48 17.49 3.90 2.84
N ILE A 49 17.08 4.84 1.97
CA ILE A 49 15.69 4.96 1.54
C ILE A 49 15.24 3.68 0.84
N THR A 50 16.05 3.16 -0.08
CA THR A 50 15.75 1.93 -0.82
C THR A 50 15.62 0.73 0.13
N ARG A 51 16.56 0.59 1.06
CA ARG A 51 16.52 -0.48 2.05
C ARG A 51 15.29 -0.37 2.96
N ALA A 52 15.02 0.81 3.48
CA ALA A 52 13.90 1.05 4.38
C ALA A 52 12.55 0.81 3.68
N MET A 53 12.43 1.18 2.41
CA MET A 53 11.22 0.90 1.63
C MET A 53 11.01 -0.59 1.45
N GLY A 54 12.08 -1.33 1.14
CA GLY A 54 12.02 -2.79 1.01
C GLY A 54 11.57 -3.46 2.31
N GLU A 55 12.12 -3.01 3.44
CA GLU A 55 11.75 -3.53 4.76
C GLU A 55 10.29 -3.25 5.09
N LEU A 56 9.79 -2.06 4.76
CA LEU A 56 8.39 -1.70 4.98
C LEU A 56 7.46 -2.62 4.18
N LEU A 57 7.76 -2.86 2.91
CA LEU A 57 6.98 -3.77 2.08
C LEU A 57 6.99 -5.20 2.64
N PHE A 58 8.15 -5.65 3.10
CA PHE A 58 8.28 -6.97 3.72
C PHE A 58 7.43 -7.06 5.00
N CYS A 59 7.48 -6.04 5.84
CA CYS A 59 6.67 -5.97 7.07
C CYS A 59 5.17 -5.99 6.75
N CYS A 60 4.74 -5.32 5.68
CA CYS A 60 3.34 -5.34 5.25
C CYS A 60 2.91 -6.75 4.83
N ALA A 61 3.77 -7.48 4.11
CA ALA A 61 3.50 -8.87 3.75
C ALA A 61 3.36 -9.75 5.00
N GLY A 62 4.24 -9.54 5.99
CA GLY A 62 4.17 -10.23 7.27
C GLY A 62 2.90 -9.91 8.05
N MET A 63 2.48 -8.66 8.01
CA MET A 63 1.21 -8.25 8.63
C MET A 63 0.02 -8.97 7.99
N ALA A 64 0.01 -9.07 6.66
CA ALA A 64 -1.03 -9.81 5.94
C ALA A 64 -1.05 -11.28 6.40
N GLN A 65 0.10 -11.90 6.57
CA GLN A 65 0.21 -13.27 7.06
C GLN A 65 -0.39 -13.41 8.45
N THR A 66 -0.10 -12.48 9.34
CA THR A 66 -0.64 -12.48 10.70
C THR A 66 -2.17 -12.39 10.71
N LEU A 67 -2.73 -11.63 9.77
CA LEU A 67 -4.18 -11.44 9.65
C LEU A 67 -4.88 -12.56 8.87
N GLY A 68 -4.13 -13.54 8.37
CA GLY A 68 -4.71 -14.62 7.57
C GLY A 68 -5.13 -14.20 6.17
N LEU A 69 -4.54 -13.14 5.64
CA LEU A 69 -4.85 -12.60 4.31
C LEU A 69 -3.76 -12.98 3.31
N SER A 70 -4.12 -13.03 2.03
CA SER A 70 -3.14 -13.14 0.95
C SER A 70 -2.70 -11.73 0.54
N ALA A 71 -1.44 -11.38 0.81
CA ALA A 71 -0.91 -10.06 0.45
C ALA A 71 -1.05 -9.78 -1.06
N GLU A 72 -0.77 -10.78 -1.90
CA GLU A 72 -0.90 -10.66 -3.35
C GLU A 72 -2.34 -10.36 -3.76
N GLN A 73 -3.31 -11.08 -3.19
CA GLN A 73 -4.72 -10.91 -3.54
C GLN A 73 -5.26 -9.57 -3.08
N VAL A 74 -4.99 -9.16 -1.84
CA VAL A 74 -5.50 -7.88 -1.35
C VAL A 74 -4.89 -6.70 -2.10
N LEU A 75 -3.61 -6.79 -2.48
CA LEU A 75 -2.99 -5.74 -3.28
C LEU A 75 -3.57 -5.71 -4.70
N THR A 76 -3.79 -6.88 -5.31
CA THR A 76 -4.41 -6.98 -6.63
C THR A 76 -5.80 -6.33 -6.61
N ASP A 77 -6.62 -6.65 -5.61
CA ASP A 77 -7.96 -6.10 -5.50
C ASP A 77 -7.94 -4.58 -5.31
N THR A 78 -7.07 -4.08 -4.45
CA THR A 78 -6.91 -2.65 -4.21
C THR A 78 -6.44 -1.92 -5.46
N THR A 79 -5.48 -2.51 -6.18
CA THR A 79 -4.98 -1.95 -7.44
C THR A 79 -6.08 -1.87 -8.49
N ASN A 80 -6.88 -2.92 -8.61
CA ASN A 80 -7.99 -2.94 -9.56
C ASN A 80 -9.06 -1.90 -9.21
N GLN A 81 -9.34 -1.71 -7.93
CA GLN A 81 -10.26 -0.66 -7.46
C GLN A 81 -9.73 0.72 -7.81
N PHE A 82 -8.43 0.94 -7.62
CA PHE A 82 -7.79 2.20 -7.98
C PHE A 82 -7.92 2.47 -9.48
N ILE A 83 -7.61 1.46 -10.30
CA ILE A 83 -7.69 1.58 -11.78
C ILE A 83 -9.12 1.93 -12.21
N SER A 84 -10.12 1.25 -11.66
CA SER A 84 -11.52 1.52 -11.99
C SER A 84 -11.93 2.94 -11.61
N CYS A 85 -11.56 3.37 -10.40
CA CYS A 85 -11.87 4.69 -9.90
C CYS A 85 -11.18 5.77 -10.74
N PHE A 86 -9.90 5.59 -11.02
CA PHE A 86 -9.11 6.55 -11.81
C PHE A 86 -9.66 6.70 -13.22
N ARG A 87 -10.08 5.60 -13.84
CA ARG A 87 -10.68 5.62 -15.17
C ARG A 87 -11.95 6.47 -15.21
N VAL A 88 -12.82 6.30 -14.21
CA VAL A 88 -14.04 7.12 -14.11
C VAL A 88 -13.71 8.59 -13.88
N MET A 89 -12.70 8.87 -13.07
CA MET A 89 -12.23 10.25 -12.85
C MET A 89 -11.74 10.89 -14.16
N GLU A 90 -10.98 10.13 -14.96
CA GLU A 90 -10.52 10.60 -16.27
C GLU A 90 -11.70 10.91 -17.19
N GLU A 91 -12.69 10.02 -17.24
CA GLU A 91 -13.90 10.22 -18.05
C GLU A 91 -14.70 11.45 -17.61
N THR A 92 -14.84 11.67 -16.30
CA THR A 92 -15.52 12.81 -15.73
C THR A 92 -14.83 14.12 -16.14
N CYS A 93 -13.52 14.16 -15.99
CA CYS A 93 -12.74 15.35 -16.37
C CYS A 93 -12.82 15.62 -17.87
N ALA A 94 -12.78 14.57 -18.69
CA ALA A 94 -12.90 14.71 -20.14
C ALA A 94 -14.26 15.26 -20.54
N ALA A 95 -15.34 14.80 -19.90
CA ALA A 95 -16.69 15.27 -20.16
C ALA A 95 -16.88 16.76 -19.79
N GLU A 96 -16.13 17.24 -18.80
CA GLU A 96 -16.15 18.63 -18.36
C GLU A 96 -15.11 19.49 -19.05
N ASN A 97 -14.38 18.92 -20.01
CA ASN A 97 -13.27 19.60 -20.72
C ASN A 97 -12.22 20.17 -19.75
N ARG A 98 -11.98 19.46 -18.66
CA ARG A 98 -11.05 19.90 -17.63
C ARG A 98 -9.92 18.88 -17.48
N PRO A 99 -8.67 19.20 -17.91
CA PRO A 99 -7.54 18.28 -17.76
C PRO A 99 -7.31 17.95 -16.28
N MET A 100 -7.03 16.68 -15.97
CA MET A 100 -6.81 16.25 -14.59
C MET A 100 -5.63 16.98 -13.94
N GLU A 101 -4.63 17.35 -14.74
CA GLU A 101 -3.45 18.07 -14.26
C GLU A 101 -3.78 19.44 -13.67
N THR A 102 -4.94 20.01 -14.03
CA THR A 102 -5.38 21.32 -13.55
C THR A 102 -6.14 21.25 -12.23
N LEU A 103 -6.43 20.06 -11.74
CA LEU A 103 -7.12 19.89 -10.45
C LEU A 103 -6.18 20.24 -9.30
N SER A 104 -6.69 21.00 -8.33
CA SER A 104 -5.97 21.19 -7.07
C SER A 104 -6.00 19.89 -6.28
N ASN A 105 -5.15 19.76 -5.26
CA ASN A 105 -5.16 18.59 -4.39
C ASN A 105 -6.53 18.37 -3.73
N GLY A 106 -7.17 19.46 -3.31
CA GLY A 106 -8.52 19.40 -2.73
C GLY A 106 -9.57 18.93 -3.71
N GLU A 107 -9.52 19.44 -4.94
CA GLU A 107 -10.43 19.03 -6.01
C GLU A 107 -10.23 17.57 -6.39
N TRP A 108 -8.99 17.15 -6.49
CA TRP A 108 -8.63 15.76 -6.80
C TRP A 108 -9.18 14.81 -5.73
N ASN A 109 -8.94 15.15 -4.45
CA ASN A 109 -9.41 14.34 -3.33
C ASN A 109 -10.94 14.27 -3.27
N ALA A 110 -11.63 15.38 -3.54
CA ALA A 110 -13.10 15.42 -3.56
C ALA A 110 -13.65 14.53 -4.67
N LEU A 111 -13.06 14.61 -5.87
CA LEU A 111 -13.47 13.78 -7.00
C LEU A 111 -13.20 12.29 -6.72
N TRP A 112 -12.04 11.99 -6.14
CA TRP A 112 -11.68 10.62 -5.73
C TRP A 112 -12.72 10.03 -4.78
N LYS A 113 -13.06 10.75 -3.72
CA LYS A 113 -14.02 10.29 -2.72
C LYS A 113 -15.41 10.09 -3.30
N LYS A 114 -15.85 11.02 -4.14
CA LYS A 114 -17.14 10.96 -4.81
C LYS A 114 -17.22 9.75 -5.76
N THR A 115 -16.18 9.57 -6.58
CA THR A 115 -16.12 8.49 -7.55
C THR A 115 -16.08 7.12 -6.86
N ARG A 116 -15.25 6.99 -5.82
CA ARG A 116 -15.14 5.78 -5.04
C ARG A 116 -16.49 5.40 -4.40
N ARG A 117 -17.17 6.36 -3.82
CA ARG A 117 -18.50 6.15 -3.21
C ARG A 117 -19.52 5.69 -4.25
N SER A 118 -19.52 6.31 -5.42
CA SER A 118 -20.42 5.96 -6.51
C SER A 118 -20.21 4.52 -6.98
N LEU A 119 -18.95 4.08 -7.10
CA LEU A 119 -18.62 2.72 -7.51
C LEU A 119 -19.02 1.69 -6.44
N GLU A 120 -18.91 2.03 -5.17
CA GLU A 120 -19.34 1.16 -4.08
C GLU A 120 -20.87 0.98 -4.06
N GLU A 121 -21.64 2.01 -4.44
CA GLU A 121 -23.09 1.94 -4.51
C GLU A 121 -23.61 1.08 -5.67
N GLU A 122 -22.81 0.88 -6.72
CA GLU A 122 -23.16 0.04 -7.88
C GLU A 122 -23.04 -1.45 -7.57
N ASP A 123 -22.26 -1.80 -6.57
CA ASP A 123 -22.06 -3.18 -6.13
C ASP A 123 -23.12 -3.54 -5.06
#